data_cdcdd7e233ca7e22f91671a7fc6cbb18
#
_entry.id   cdcdd7e233ca7e22f91671a7fc6cbb18
#
_cell.length_a   1.000
_cell.length_b   1.000
_cell.length_c   1.000
_cell.angle_alpha   90.00
_cell.angle_beta   90.00
_cell.angle_gamma   90.00
#
_symmetry.space_group_name_H-M   'P 1'
#
loop_
_entity.id
_entity.type
_entity.pdbx_description
1 polymer ?
#
loop_
_entity_poly.entity_id
_entity_poly.type
_entity_poly.pdbx_seq_one_letter_code
_entity_poly.pdbx_strand_id
1 'polypeptide(L)'
;MIYKTKPFKHQEDAVERFITQDYGALFCEMGTGKTKIVLDIIQNSSDLVDVFVTAPNGLHHNWALNEIPIHVHKDIDVYCWKGPMKSKKAKQEFRNFCKSTKSRMFLINVEALRTKDGYNAAELFLIASKNQSHFIVDESTCIKNPKALQTKNVLRLSKNANKRWILNGTPITQSPLDLFTQCKFLSKDAIPYNTYTAFKHTFAIEQTMTMGSRSFRKIVGFQNLEQLTKLIEPFTLRIEKKDCLDLPDKVFEKVAIEMTPEHARIYKSMKDDCIAMLESGQLVSTTLALTRIIKLHQILTGFVTSDDDTEHAIDNNRIAALLQIAETTRPLVVFCAYKFNITAIEEALKNKFPQSKIVKFTGADSNKARNEGVKDFQDGKADFFLATSAAAKGLTLHHAHTMVYFSNNYSLETRLQSQDRIHRIGQNNKCTYIDLVVPNTVDDAILKRLKLKQELSSMVLDDLIEIIK
;
A
#
# COMPACT_ATOMS: atom_id res chain seq x y z
N MET A 1 17.82 23.62 14.22
CA MET A 1 16.64 22.72 14.27
C MET A 1 16.68 21.89 15.54
N ILE A 2 15.51 21.60 16.10
CA ILE A 2 15.37 20.78 17.34
C ILE A 2 14.81 19.43 16.95
N TYR A 3 15.46 18.37 17.39
CA TYR A 3 15.05 16.99 17.14
C TYR A 3 14.87 16.25 18.47
N LYS A 4 13.74 15.56 18.66
CA LYS A 4 13.52 14.71 19.83
C LYS A 4 14.34 13.41 19.74
N THR A 5 14.46 12.87 18.53
CA THR A 5 15.30 11.72 18.22
C THR A 5 16.34 12.11 17.17
N LYS A 6 17.58 11.65 17.32
CA LYS A 6 18.66 11.98 16.38
C LYS A 6 18.28 11.55 14.96
N PRO A 7 18.31 12.46 13.96
CA PRO A 7 18.06 12.10 12.58
C PRO A 7 19.26 11.37 11.96
N PHE A 8 19.00 10.53 10.97
CA PHE A 8 20.04 10.11 10.03
C PHE A 8 20.37 11.28 9.08
N LYS A 9 21.54 11.24 8.43
CA LYS A 9 21.99 12.32 7.55
C LYS A 9 20.99 12.65 6.46
N HIS A 10 20.46 11.64 5.75
CA HIS A 10 19.44 11.82 4.70
C HIS A 10 18.13 12.44 5.22
N GLN A 11 17.79 12.24 6.50
CA GLN A 11 16.62 12.86 7.13
C GLN A 11 16.86 14.32 7.44
N GLU A 12 18.05 14.65 7.91
CA GLU A 12 18.48 16.02 8.18
C GLU A 12 18.50 16.86 6.88
N ASP A 13 19.14 16.35 5.83
CA ASP A 13 19.18 16.97 4.50
C ASP A 13 17.76 17.20 3.92
N ALA A 14 16.85 16.23 4.13
CA ALA A 14 15.46 16.35 3.74
C ALA A 14 14.73 17.48 4.48
N VAL A 15 14.94 17.58 5.80
CA VAL A 15 14.34 18.67 6.59
C VAL A 15 14.87 20.02 6.14
N GLU A 16 16.18 20.18 5.94
CA GLU A 16 16.79 21.41 5.45
C GLU A 16 16.20 21.85 4.09
N ARG A 17 16.03 20.90 3.17
CA ARG A 17 15.47 21.18 1.85
C ARG A 17 14.02 21.64 1.90
N PHE A 18 13.19 21.07 2.78
CA PHE A 18 11.74 21.27 2.73
C PHE A 18 11.16 22.20 3.80
N ILE A 19 11.94 22.62 4.81
CA ILE A 19 11.42 23.43 5.92
C ILE A 19 10.80 24.77 5.47
N THR A 20 11.34 25.37 4.43
CA THR A 20 10.85 26.65 3.85
C THR A 20 9.79 26.46 2.78
N GLN A 21 9.57 25.23 2.31
CA GLN A 21 8.62 24.93 1.25
C GLN A 21 7.17 24.90 1.79
N ASP A 22 6.21 25.26 0.92
CA ASP A 22 4.78 25.16 1.24
C ASP A 22 4.19 23.79 0.91
N TYR A 23 4.89 23.00 0.12
CA TYR A 23 4.48 21.64 -0.21
C TYR A 23 5.66 20.76 -0.61
N GLY A 24 5.50 19.45 -0.43
CA GLY A 24 6.52 18.49 -0.83
C GLY A 24 5.98 17.06 -0.92
N ALA A 25 6.64 16.27 -1.77
CA ALA A 25 6.40 14.85 -1.97
C ALA A 25 7.59 14.05 -1.44
N LEU A 26 7.40 13.31 -0.36
CA LEU A 26 8.40 12.41 0.19
C LEU A 26 8.18 11.00 -0.37
N PHE A 27 8.75 10.74 -1.56
CA PHE A 27 8.72 9.44 -2.23
C PHE A 27 9.89 8.58 -1.80
N CYS A 28 9.95 8.34 -0.50
CA CYS A 28 11.03 7.61 0.13
C CYS A 28 10.59 6.17 0.43
N GLU A 29 11.44 5.20 0.21
CA GLU A 29 11.11 3.79 0.45
C GLU A 29 10.66 3.54 1.89
N MET A 30 9.96 2.43 2.12
CA MET A 30 9.47 2.10 3.46
C MET A 30 10.65 1.84 4.42
N GLY A 31 10.57 2.39 5.63
CA GLY A 31 11.64 2.25 6.64
C GLY A 31 12.75 3.30 6.57
N THR A 32 12.74 4.24 5.60
CA THR A 32 13.70 5.36 5.54
C THR A 32 13.34 6.53 6.45
N GLY A 33 12.19 6.47 7.14
CA GLY A 33 11.77 7.47 8.13
C GLY A 33 10.96 8.64 7.58
N LYS A 34 10.16 8.45 6.52
CA LYS A 34 9.26 9.48 5.95
C LYS A 34 8.45 10.24 7.00
N THR A 35 7.83 9.50 7.93
CA THR A 35 7.01 10.06 9.00
C THR A 35 7.83 10.96 9.91
N LYS A 36 9.04 10.52 10.29
CA LYS A 36 9.96 11.34 11.08
C LYS A 36 10.36 12.60 10.34
N ILE A 37 10.75 12.49 9.06
CA ILE A 37 11.13 13.66 8.24
C ILE A 37 10.03 14.72 8.25
N VAL A 38 8.77 14.34 7.95
CA VAL A 38 7.68 15.32 7.91
C VAL A 38 7.33 15.87 9.29
N LEU A 39 7.44 15.07 10.36
CA LEU A 39 7.26 15.55 11.72
C LEU A 39 8.35 16.55 12.11
N ASP A 40 9.60 16.31 11.74
CA ASP A 40 10.71 17.23 11.99
C ASP A 40 10.57 18.54 11.18
N ILE A 41 10.09 18.49 9.93
CA ILE A 41 9.76 19.68 9.14
C ILE A 41 8.69 20.49 9.88
N ILE A 42 7.59 19.87 10.32
CA ILE A 42 6.45 20.54 10.94
C ILE A 42 6.85 21.20 12.26
N GLN A 43 7.52 20.46 13.13
CA GLN A 43 7.84 20.98 14.47
C GLN A 43 8.95 22.05 14.45
N ASN A 44 9.70 22.16 13.38
CA ASN A 44 10.71 23.23 13.19
C ASN A 44 10.22 24.38 12.30
N SER A 45 9.01 24.30 11.71
CA SER A 45 8.52 25.32 10.77
C SER A 45 7.85 26.53 11.46
N SER A 46 7.29 26.38 12.66
CA SER A 46 6.59 27.43 13.43
C SER A 46 6.47 27.03 14.88
N ASP A 47 6.30 27.99 15.79
CA ASP A 47 6.13 27.73 17.22
C ASP A 47 4.83 26.96 17.52
N LEU A 48 3.75 27.34 16.88
CA LEU A 48 2.46 26.68 16.97
C LEU A 48 2.02 26.17 15.59
N VAL A 49 1.58 24.91 15.54
CA VAL A 49 1.17 24.25 14.30
C VAL A 49 -0.17 23.52 14.48
N ASP A 50 -0.98 23.52 13.43
CA ASP A 50 -2.18 22.71 13.30
C ASP A 50 -1.96 21.67 12.21
N VAL A 51 -2.00 20.39 12.54
CA VAL A 51 -1.65 19.31 11.62
C VAL A 51 -2.85 18.42 11.36
N PHE A 52 -3.24 18.31 10.12
CA PHE A 52 -4.25 17.37 9.68
C PHE A 52 -3.58 16.22 8.90
N VAL A 53 -3.73 15.00 9.39
CA VAL A 53 -3.16 13.80 8.77
C VAL A 53 -4.28 12.89 8.32
N THR A 54 -4.24 12.50 7.05
CA THR A 54 -5.07 11.41 6.55
C THR A 54 -4.20 10.27 6.02
N ALA A 55 -4.56 9.05 6.38
CA ALA A 55 -3.84 7.83 6.05
C ALA A 55 -4.83 6.68 5.81
N PRO A 56 -4.45 5.55 5.17
CA PRO A 56 -5.26 4.34 5.16
C PRO A 56 -5.65 3.87 6.56
N ASN A 57 -6.77 3.14 6.64
CA ASN A 57 -7.26 2.64 7.93
C ASN A 57 -6.19 1.84 8.69
N GLY A 58 -6.07 2.10 9.98
CA GLY A 58 -5.05 1.51 10.85
C GLY A 58 -3.76 2.33 10.94
N LEU A 59 -3.27 2.93 9.83
CA LEU A 59 -2.03 3.72 9.85
C LEU A 59 -2.18 5.02 10.66
N HIS A 60 -3.33 5.68 10.64
CA HIS A 60 -3.57 6.87 11.45
C HIS A 60 -3.47 6.59 12.97
N HIS A 61 -3.78 5.37 13.41
CA HIS A 61 -3.54 4.96 14.80
C HIS A 61 -2.05 4.77 15.11
N ASN A 62 -1.26 4.27 14.13
CA ASN A 62 0.19 4.14 14.29
C ASN A 62 0.85 5.50 14.51
N TRP A 63 0.40 6.54 13.83
CA TRP A 63 0.86 7.90 14.07
C TRP A 63 0.63 8.33 15.53
N ALA A 64 -0.58 8.10 16.08
CA ALA A 64 -0.91 8.47 17.43
C ALA A 64 -0.16 7.70 18.51
N LEU A 65 0.03 6.38 18.29
CA LEU A 65 0.56 5.47 19.31
C LEU A 65 2.08 5.35 19.30
N ASN A 66 2.69 5.48 18.11
CA ASN A 66 4.11 5.18 17.93
C ASN A 66 4.91 6.41 17.45
N GLU A 67 4.51 7.05 16.35
CA GLU A 67 5.35 8.05 15.69
C GLU A 67 5.40 9.38 16.49
N ILE A 68 4.26 9.91 16.87
CA ILE A 68 4.17 11.18 17.61
C ILE A 68 4.86 11.08 18.97
N PRO A 69 4.59 10.06 19.82
CA PRO A 69 5.25 9.95 21.12
C PRO A 69 6.77 9.83 21.01
N ILE A 70 7.29 9.21 19.94
CA ILE A 70 8.73 9.00 19.75
C ILE A 70 9.40 10.26 19.18
N HIS A 71 8.81 10.92 18.20
CA HIS A 71 9.51 11.92 17.38
C HIS A 71 9.12 13.36 17.65
N VAL A 72 7.95 13.64 18.24
CA VAL A 72 7.49 15.02 18.48
C VAL A 72 7.93 15.51 19.86
N HIS A 73 8.63 16.65 19.91
CA HIS A 73 9.07 17.30 21.14
C HIS A 73 8.10 18.37 21.64
N LYS A 74 7.27 18.91 20.76
CA LYS A 74 6.29 19.97 21.10
C LYS A 74 5.14 19.44 21.94
N ASP A 75 4.60 20.30 22.81
CA ASP A 75 3.32 20.05 23.48
C ASP A 75 2.20 20.17 22.43
N ILE A 76 1.65 19.05 22.02
CA ILE A 76 0.65 18.96 20.98
C ILE A 76 -0.56 18.15 21.41
N ASP A 77 -1.75 18.72 21.25
CA ASP A 77 -3.01 18.00 21.48
C ASP A 77 -3.31 17.09 20.28
N VAL A 78 -3.50 15.81 20.52
CA VAL A 78 -3.74 14.80 19.47
C VAL A 78 -5.17 14.28 19.56
N TYR A 79 -5.90 14.35 18.44
CA TYR A 79 -7.20 13.72 18.30
C TYR A 79 -7.15 12.68 17.20
N CYS A 80 -7.37 11.41 17.56
CA CYS A 80 -7.41 10.31 16.61
C CYS A 80 -8.86 9.88 16.36
N TRP A 81 -9.29 9.90 15.11
CA TRP A 81 -10.63 9.52 14.68
C TRP A 81 -10.93 8.05 14.96
N LYS A 82 -12.00 7.79 15.69
CA LYS A 82 -12.46 6.43 16.05
C LYS A 82 -13.76 6.03 15.35
N GLY A 83 -14.30 6.90 14.51
CA GLY A 83 -15.58 6.73 13.84
C GLY A 83 -16.54 7.90 14.07
N PRO A 84 -17.78 7.84 13.55
CA PRO A 84 -18.77 8.90 13.66
C PRO A 84 -19.07 9.28 15.09
N MET A 85 -19.04 10.57 15.38
CA MET A 85 -19.33 11.14 16.72
C MET A 85 -20.83 11.16 17.00
N LYS A 86 -21.37 10.04 17.48
CA LYS A 86 -22.83 9.88 17.70
C LYS A 86 -23.32 10.60 18.96
N SER A 87 -22.53 10.65 20.02
CA SER A 87 -22.94 11.27 21.31
C SER A 87 -22.66 12.76 21.36
N LYS A 88 -23.47 13.51 22.16
CA LYS A 88 -23.23 14.91 22.42
C LYS A 88 -21.85 15.13 23.09
N LYS A 89 -21.43 14.20 23.97
CA LYS A 89 -20.14 14.24 24.65
C LYS A 89 -18.99 14.18 23.64
N ALA A 90 -18.99 13.19 22.71
CA ALA A 90 -17.95 13.05 21.68
C ALA A 90 -17.86 14.29 20.76
N LYS A 91 -19.01 14.87 20.39
CA LYS A 91 -19.04 16.13 19.62
C LYS A 91 -18.45 17.30 20.40
N GLN A 92 -18.70 17.37 21.70
CA GLN A 92 -18.18 18.45 22.57
C GLN A 92 -16.67 18.29 22.79
N GLU A 93 -16.18 17.06 23.00
CA GLU A 93 -14.74 16.73 23.10
C GLU A 93 -13.99 17.16 21.83
N PHE A 94 -14.52 16.86 20.66
CA PHE A 94 -13.91 17.28 19.39
C PHE A 94 -13.93 18.81 19.22
N ARG A 95 -15.03 19.47 19.59
CA ARG A 95 -15.10 20.94 19.55
C ARG A 95 -14.10 21.59 20.52
N ASN A 96 -13.93 21.02 21.71
CA ASN A 96 -12.95 21.52 22.70
C ASN A 96 -11.52 21.33 22.13
N PHE A 97 -11.22 20.18 21.51
CA PHE A 97 -9.97 19.97 20.81
C PHE A 97 -9.74 21.01 19.70
N CYS A 98 -10.76 21.31 18.89
CA CYS A 98 -10.66 22.34 17.85
C CYS A 98 -10.47 23.77 18.40
N LYS A 99 -10.76 24.01 19.68
CA LYS A 99 -10.59 25.32 20.35
C LYS A 99 -9.30 25.42 21.16
N SER A 100 -8.51 24.35 21.26
CA SER A 100 -7.25 24.36 22.00
C SER A 100 -6.34 25.49 21.49
N THR A 101 -5.59 26.10 22.39
CA THR A 101 -4.57 27.13 22.08
C THR A 101 -3.18 26.54 21.86
N LYS A 102 -3.01 25.25 22.10
CA LYS A 102 -1.78 24.52 21.83
C LYS A 102 -1.67 24.17 20.36
N SER A 103 -0.51 23.65 19.94
CA SER A 103 -0.40 22.91 18.68
C SER A 103 -1.39 21.74 18.69
N ARG A 104 -1.98 21.43 17.54
CA ARG A 104 -3.01 20.38 17.43
C ARG A 104 -2.71 19.44 16.27
N MET A 105 -2.99 18.16 16.46
CA MET A 105 -2.88 17.16 15.40
C MET A 105 -4.15 16.31 15.32
N PHE A 106 -4.84 16.40 14.20
CA PHE A 106 -6.02 15.57 13.90
C PHE A 106 -5.67 14.46 12.92
N LEU A 107 -5.85 13.22 13.35
CA LEU A 107 -5.54 12.00 12.60
C LEU A 107 -6.83 11.30 12.19
N ILE A 108 -7.01 11.03 10.90
CA ILE A 108 -8.22 10.37 10.38
C ILE A 108 -7.89 9.40 9.26
N ASN A 109 -8.63 8.29 9.16
CA ASN A 109 -8.48 7.41 8.01
C ASN A 109 -9.15 8.01 6.76
N VAL A 110 -8.50 7.85 5.61
CA VAL A 110 -8.95 8.45 4.34
C VAL A 110 -10.34 7.98 3.91
N GLU A 111 -10.73 6.75 4.28
CA GLU A 111 -12.04 6.19 3.98
C GLU A 111 -13.15 6.95 4.71
N ALA A 112 -12.90 7.46 5.91
CA ALA A 112 -13.86 8.27 6.66
C ALA A 112 -14.22 9.59 5.93
N LEU A 113 -13.30 10.12 5.13
CA LEU A 113 -13.57 11.32 4.32
C LEU A 113 -14.59 11.11 3.20
N ARG A 114 -15.05 9.88 2.95
CA ARG A 114 -16.22 9.59 2.09
C ARG A 114 -17.54 9.86 2.80
N THR A 115 -17.54 9.85 4.14
CA THR A 115 -18.73 10.05 4.95
C THR A 115 -18.91 11.52 5.27
N LYS A 116 -20.16 11.95 5.46
CA LYS A 116 -20.50 13.31 5.84
C LYS A 116 -19.85 13.71 7.18
N ASP A 117 -19.86 12.79 8.16
CA ASP A 117 -19.32 13.06 9.49
C ASP A 117 -17.79 13.24 9.46
N GLY A 118 -17.06 12.37 8.76
CA GLY A 118 -15.62 12.49 8.64
C GLY A 118 -15.19 13.72 7.86
N TYR A 119 -15.88 14.03 6.76
CA TYR A 119 -15.62 15.23 5.97
C TYR A 119 -15.85 16.50 6.80
N ASN A 120 -17.02 16.62 7.45
CA ASN A 120 -17.36 17.79 8.26
C ASN A 120 -16.39 17.98 9.45
N ALA A 121 -15.93 16.89 10.07
CA ALA A 121 -14.94 16.98 11.15
C ALA A 121 -13.60 17.52 10.62
N ALA A 122 -13.13 17.02 9.47
CA ALA A 122 -11.91 17.50 8.84
C ALA A 122 -12.01 18.97 8.41
N GLU A 123 -13.13 19.35 7.80
CA GLU A 123 -13.39 20.72 7.39
C GLU A 123 -13.44 21.68 8.58
N LEU A 124 -14.16 21.30 9.65
CA LEU A 124 -14.23 22.10 10.88
C LEU A 124 -12.85 22.32 11.50
N PHE A 125 -12.01 21.27 11.56
CA PHE A 125 -10.66 21.38 12.09
C PHE A 125 -9.80 22.34 11.26
N LEU A 126 -9.79 22.19 9.94
CA LEU A 126 -8.99 23.02 9.04
C LEU A 126 -9.45 24.47 9.00
N ILE A 127 -10.77 24.74 9.02
CA ILE A 127 -11.30 26.11 9.07
C ILE A 127 -11.04 26.74 10.45
N ALA A 128 -11.06 25.96 11.53
CA ALA A 128 -10.77 26.43 12.87
C ALA A 128 -9.26 26.62 13.15
N SER A 129 -8.40 26.29 12.18
CA SER A 129 -6.96 26.46 12.32
C SER A 129 -6.58 27.93 12.33
N LYS A 130 -5.91 28.34 13.42
CA LYS A 130 -5.40 29.72 13.62
C LYS A 130 -3.88 29.80 13.46
N ASN A 131 -3.21 28.64 13.56
CA ASN A 131 -1.78 28.48 13.44
C ASN A 131 -1.40 28.10 12.01
N GLN A 132 -0.11 27.98 11.74
CA GLN A 132 0.34 27.42 10.47
C GLN A 132 -0.19 26.00 10.31
N SER A 133 -1.05 25.79 9.32
CA SER A 133 -1.72 24.52 9.11
C SER A 133 -0.99 23.65 8.08
N HIS A 134 -0.77 22.39 8.45
CA HIS A 134 -0.19 21.37 7.59
C HIS A 134 -1.22 20.29 7.28
N PHE A 135 -1.34 19.91 6.02
CA PHE A 135 -2.14 18.78 5.61
C PHE A 135 -1.24 17.67 5.02
N ILE A 136 -1.27 16.51 5.63
CA ILE A 136 -0.46 15.35 5.24
C ILE A 136 -1.38 14.25 4.71
N VAL A 137 -1.01 13.69 3.54
CA VAL A 137 -1.59 12.45 3.03
C VAL A 137 -0.51 11.37 3.08
N ASP A 138 -0.63 10.47 4.05
CA ASP A 138 0.24 9.31 4.15
C ASP A 138 -0.29 8.17 3.26
N GLU A 139 0.62 7.40 2.64
CA GLU A 139 0.31 6.44 1.58
C GLU A 139 -0.56 7.09 0.48
N SER A 140 -0.02 8.13 -0.16
CA SER A 140 -0.73 9.03 -1.08
C SER A 140 -1.37 8.33 -2.31
N THR A 141 -1.04 7.08 -2.60
CA THR A 141 -1.78 6.25 -3.56
C THR A 141 -3.26 6.10 -3.23
N CYS A 142 -3.67 6.32 -1.99
CA CYS A 142 -5.08 6.33 -1.59
C CYS A 142 -5.90 7.43 -2.28
N ILE A 143 -5.25 8.47 -2.82
CA ILE A 143 -5.89 9.58 -3.58
C ILE A 143 -5.54 9.58 -5.07
N LYS A 144 -4.96 8.51 -5.63
CA LYS A 144 -4.54 8.45 -7.05
C LYS A 144 -5.70 8.47 -8.06
N ASN A 145 -6.89 8.03 -7.67
CA ASN A 145 -8.05 7.98 -8.58
C ASN A 145 -8.82 9.31 -8.56
N PRO A 146 -8.82 10.10 -9.66
CA PRO A 146 -9.49 11.40 -9.73
C PRO A 146 -11.02 11.32 -9.61
N LYS A 147 -11.61 10.15 -9.87
CA LYS A 147 -13.06 9.95 -9.81
C LYS A 147 -13.54 9.56 -8.40
N ALA A 148 -12.65 9.07 -7.54
CA ALA A 148 -13.02 8.61 -6.20
C ALA A 148 -13.49 9.77 -5.31
N LEU A 149 -14.56 9.54 -4.53
CA LEU A 149 -15.14 10.56 -3.64
C LEU A 149 -14.12 11.04 -2.61
N GLN A 150 -13.34 10.13 -2.03
CA GLN A 150 -12.28 10.48 -1.09
C GLN A 150 -11.24 11.43 -1.71
N THR A 151 -10.80 11.18 -2.94
CA THR A 151 -9.86 12.05 -3.65
C THR A 151 -10.43 13.45 -3.84
N LYS A 152 -11.68 13.54 -4.30
CA LYS A 152 -12.37 14.83 -4.47
C LYS A 152 -12.48 15.60 -3.16
N ASN A 153 -12.80 14.91 -2.07
CA ASN A 153 -12.93 15.51 -0.75
C ASN A 153 -11.57 15.95 -0.19
N VAL A 154 -10.53 15.14 -0.34
CA VAL A 154 -9.16 15.52 0.04
C VAL A 154 -8.70 16.77 -0.73
N LEU A 155 -8.92 16.83 -2.06
CA LEU A 155 -8.59 18.00 -2.88
C LEU A 155 -9.41 19.26 -2.52
N ARG A 156 -10.64 19.11 -2.03
CA ARG A 156 -11.42 20.25 -1.51
C ARG A 156 -10.87 20.75 -0.20
N LEU A 157 -10.61 19.84 0.74
CA LEU A 157 -10.08 20.15 2.07
C LEU A 157 -8.67 20.77 2.00
N SER A 158 -7.83 20.36 1.04
CA SER A 158 -6.46 20.84 0.90
C SER A 158 -6.36 22.36 0.67
N LYS A 159 -7.44 22.98 0.17
CA LYS A 159 -7.50 24.44 -0.03
C LYS A 159 -7.46 25.24 1.29
N ASN A 160 -7.82 24.60 2.40
CA ASN A 160 -7.85 25.20 3.73
C ASN A 160 -6.55 24.99 4.53
N ALA A 161 -5.50 24.41 3.91
CA ALA A 161 -4.22 24.21 4.56
C ALA A 161 -3.13 25.10 3.92
N ASN A 162 -2.24 25.65 4.76
CA ASN A 162 -1.12 26.47 4.32
C ASN A 162 -0.06 25.60 3.63
N LYS A 163 0.32 24.49 4.27
CA LYS A 163 1.35 23.57 3.78
C LYS A 163 0.80 22.18 3.53
N ARG A 164 1.29 21.49 2.51
CA ARG A 164 0.77 20.18 2.06
C ARG A 164 1.88 19.19 1.79
N TRP A 165 1.72 17.97 2.30
CA TRP A 165 2.73 16.93 2.23
C TRP A 165 2.10 15.62 1.78
N ILE A 166 2.75 14.93 0.84
CA ILE A 166 2.41 13.55 0.50
C ILE A 166 3.58 12.64 0.85
N LEU A 167 3.25 11.52 1.50
CA LEU A 167 4.22 10.50 1.87
C LEU A 167 3.88 9.21 1.11
N ASN A 168 4.88 8.61 0.46
CA ASN A 168 4.71 7.32 -0.18
C ASN A 168 6.05 6.65 -0.47
N GLY A 169 6.10 5.31 -0.36
CA GLY A 169 7.24 4.52 -0.82
C GLY A 169 7.15 4.17 -2.31
N THR A 170 5.93 4.07 -2.83
CA THR A 170 5.64 3.65 -4.21
C THR A 170 4.48 4.48 -4.76
N PRO A 171 4.70 5.75 -5.15
CA PRO A 171 3.62 6.65 -5.59
C PRO A 171 3.00 6.25 -6.93
N ILE A 172 3.72 5.48 -7.74
CA ILE A 172 3.28 4.92 -9.03
C ILE A 172 3.06 3.42 -8.84
N THR A 173 1.81 3.00 -8.81
CA THR A 173 1.45 1.59 -8.55
C THR A 173 0.75 0.91 -9.72
N GLN A 174 0.17 1.68 -10.62
CA GLN A 174 -0.49 1.18 -11.83
C GLN A 174 0.08 1.82 -13.09
N SER A 175 0.30 3.12 -13.05
CA SER A 175 0.81 3.89 -14.18
C SER A 175 1.32 5.27 -13.73
N PRO A 176 2.14 5.95 -14.54
CA PRO A 176 2.55 7.34 -14.29
C PRO A 176 1.40 8.32 -14.07
N LEU A 177 0.19 7.97 -14.56
CA LEU A 177 -1.01 8.78 -14.36
C LEU A 177 -1.49 8.82 -12.89
N ASP A 178 -1.01 7.91 -12.05
CA ASP A 178 -1.27 7.92 -10.61
C ASP A 178 -0.77 9.19 -9.92
N LEU A 179 0.19 9.92 -10.53
CA LEU A 179 0.76 11.15 -9.98
C LEU A 179 -0.16 12.37 -10.13
N PHE A 180 -1.08 12.40 -11.08
CA PHE A 180 -1.89 13.60 -11.37
C PHE A 180 -2.56 14.18 -10.13
N THR A 181 -3.36 13.39 -9.44
CA THR A 181 -4.10 13.86 -8.25
C THR A 181 -3.22 14.08 -7.04
N GLN A 182 -2.13 13.34 -6.92
CA GLN A 182 -1.12 13.54 -5.89
C GLN A 182 -0.45 14.91 -6.05
N CYS A 183 -0.05 15.28 -7.26
CA CYS A 183 0.49 16.62 -7.54
C CYS A 183 -0.56 17.72 -7.33
N LYS A 184 -1.81 17.50 -7.78
CA LYS A 184 -2.91 18.49 -7.59
C LYS A 184 -3.30 18.69 -6.12
N PHE A 185 -3.06 17.72 -5.26
CA PHE A 185 -3.19 17.89 -3.81
C PHE A 185 -2.13 18.87 -3.27
N LEU A 186 -0.90 18.76 -3.71
CA LEU A 186 0.20 19.61 -3.27
C LEU A 186 -0.03 21.08 -3.64
N SER A 187 -0.26 21.34 -4.91
CA SER A 187 -0.68 22.64 -5.42
C SER A 187 -1.45 22.48 -6.72
N LYS A 188 -2.42 23.39 -6.96
CA LYS A 188 -3.10 23.45 -8.25
C LYS A 188 -2.11 23.71 -9.40
N ASP A 189 -0.99 24.37 -9.10
CA ASP A 189 0.03 24.81 -10.05
C ASP A 189 1.31 23.95 -9.97
N ALA A 190 1.34 22.87 -9.16
CA ALA A 190 2.50 21.99 -9.06
C ALA A 190 2.88 21.34 -10.41
N ILE A 191 1.89 21.10 -11.27
CA ILE A 191 2.08 20.64 -12.65
C ILE A 191 1.20 21.48 -13.61
N PRO A 192 1.65 21.76 -14.86
CA PRO A 192 0.96 22.65 -15.79
C PRO A 192 -0.28 22.04 -16.47
N TYR A 193 -0.95 21.12 -15.83
CA TYR A 193 -2.14 20.42 -16.37
C TYR A 193 -3.36 20.65 -15.48
N ASN A 194 -4.36 21.37 -15.97
CA ASN A 194 -5.56 21.67 -15.19
C ASN A 194 -6.53 20.47 -15.09
N THR A 195 -6.50 19.53 -16.03
CA THR A 195 -7.40 18.39 -16.09
C THR A 195 -6.66 17.07 -16.22
N TYR A 196 -7.23 16.01 -15.67
CA TYR A 196 -6.71 14.65 -15.84
C TYR A 196 -6.65 14.23 -17.31
N THR A 197 -7.60 14.70 -18.13
CA THR A 197 -7.62 14.37 -19.56
C THR A 197 -6.42 14.95 -20.29
N ALA A 198 -6.05 16.21 -20.04
CA ALA A 198 -4.87 16.83 -20.64
C ALA A 198 -3.58 16.12 -20.19
N PHE A 199 -3.46 15.82 -18.89
CA PHE A 199 -2.33 15.06 -18.36
C PHE A 199 -2.23 13.66 -19.00
N LYS A 200 -3.35 12.95 -19.11
CA LYS A 200 -3.40 11.64 -19.76
C LYS A 200 -2.98 11.69 -21.22
N HIS A 201 -3.45 12.66 -22.00
CA HIS A 201 -3.07 12.79 -23.41
C HIS A 201 -1.56 13.07 -23.61
N THR A 202 -0.94 13.75 -22.66
CA THR A 202 0.50 14.02 -22.73
C THR A 202 1.33 12.78 -22.40
N PHE A 203 0.92 11.99 -21.41
CA PHE A 203 1.77 10.93 -20.86
C PHE A 203 1.33 9.50 -21.18
N ALA A 204 0.15 9.31 -21.79
CA ALA A 204 -0.33 8.00 -22.20
C ALA A 204 -0.50 7.90 -23.72
N ILE A 205 -0.13 6.76 -24.26
CA ILE A 205 -0.38 6.38 -25.67
C ILE A 205 -1.69 5.62 -25.68
N GLU A 206 -2.72 6.20 -26.33
CA GLU A 206 -4.03 5.60 -26.46
C GLU A 206 -4.26 5.05 -27.86
N GLN A 207 -4.78 3.83 -27.95
CA GLN A 207 -5.22 3.22 -29.20
C GLN A 207 -6.73 3.01 -29.16
N THR A 208 -7.42 3.34 -30.26
CA THR A 208 -8.82 3.02 -30.43
C THR A 208 -8.95 1.54 -30.75
N MET A 209 -9.67 0.84 -29.90
CA MET A 209 -10.03 -0.57 -30.09
C MET A 209 -11.50 -0.65 -30.46
N THR A 210 -11.82 -1.45 -31.45
CA THR A 210 -13.20 -1.72 -31.88
C THR A 210 -13.60 -3.12 -31.48
N MET A 211 -14.73 -3.26 -30.84
CA MET A 211 -15.30 -4.53 -30.42
C MET A 211 -16.79 -4.55 -30.80
N GLY A 212 -17.10 -5.23 -31.89
CA GLY A 212 -18.41 -5.14 -32.53
C GLY A 212 -18.71 -3.71 -32.98
N SER A 213 -19.89 -3.19 -32.64
CA SER A 213 -20.32 -1.80 -32.96
C SER A 213 -19.79 -0.72 -32.00
N ARG A 214 -19.00 -1.09 -30.98
CA ARG A 214 -18.46 -0.14 -29.98
C ARG A 214 -16.99 0.08 -30.17
N SER A 215 -16.55 1.33 -30.14
CA SER A 215 -15.15 1.71 -30.06
C SER A 215 -14.85 2.32 -28.68
N PHE A 216 -13.67 1.99 -28.13
CA PHE A 216 -13.17 2.55 -26.88
C PHE A 216 -11.68 2.80 -26.97
N ARG A 217 -11.18 3.76 -26.21
CA ARG A 217 -9.74 4.04 -26.12
C ARG A 217 -9.09 3.21 -25.03
N LYS A 218 -8.04 2.49 -25.39
CA LYS A 218 -7.22 1.69 -24.48
C LYS A 218 -5.82 2.31 -24.39
N ILE A 219 -5.30 2.45 -23.19
CA ILE A 219 -3.89 2.82 -22.98
C ILE A 219 -3.05 1.60 -23.34
N VAL A 220 -2.14 1.78 -24.30
CA VAL A 220 -1.23 0.73 -24.79
C VAL A 220 0.22 1.01 -24.40
N GLY A 221 0.55 2.22 -23.92
CA GLY A 221 1.87 2.60 -23.47
C GLY A 221 1.89 3.96 -22.81
N PHE A 222 3.09 4.40 -22.44
CA PHE A 222 3.36 5.71 -21.86
C PHE A 222 4.48 6.40 -22.62
N GLN A 223 4.47 7.73 -22.61
CA GLN A 223 5.42 8.59 -23.31
C GLN A 223 5.79 9.81 -22.46
N ASN A 224 6.84 10.54 -22.87
CA ASN A 224 7.27 11.77 -22.21
C ASN A 224 7.61 11.61 -20.72
N LEU A 225 8.12 10.43 -20.31
CA LEU A 225 8.38 10.12 -18.90
C LEU A 225 9.47 11.02 -18.31
N GLU A 226 10.53 11.34 -19.05
CA GLU A 226 11.56 12.29 -18.64
C GLU A 226 10.97 13.70 -18.37
N GLN A 227 10.02 14.14 -19.20
CA GLN A 227 9.33 15.41 -18.96
C GLN A 227 8.54 15.35 -17.65
N LEU A 228 7.88 14.23 -17.37
CA LEU A 228 7.14 14.04 -16.12
C LEU A 228 8.08 14.09 -14.92
N THR A 229 9.22 13.43 -15.00
CA THR A 229 10.26 13.45 -13.96
C THR A 229 10.72 14.87 -13.66
N LYS A 230 11.11 15.65 -14.71
CA LYS A 230 11.52 17.04 -14.56
C LYS A 230 10.44 17.95 -13.96
N LEU A 231 9.18 17.68 -14.25
CA LEU A 231 8.06 18.44 -13.69
C LEU A 231 7.86 18.23 -12.19
N ILE A 232 8.12 17.01 -11.68
CA ILE A 232 7.89 16.69 -10.27
C ILE A 232 9.15 16.88 -9.40
N GLU A 233 10.32 16.90 -9.98
CA GLU A 233 11.62 17.04 -9.31
C GLU A 233 11.69 18.19 -8.30
N PRO A 234 11.23 19.43 -8.60
CA PRO A 234 11.41 20.58 -7.71
C PRO A 234 10.79 20.39 -6.31
N PHE A 235 9.72 19.60 -6.21
CA PHE A 235 8.99 19.38 -4.97
C PHE A 235 9.01 17.92 -4.49
N THR A 236 9.83 17.07 -5.11
CA THR A 236 9.92 15.64 -4.76
C THR A 236 11.26 15.31 -4.13
N LEU A 237 11.24 14.50 -3.09
CA LEU A 237 12.40 13.83 -2.53
C LEU A 237 12.28 12.33 -2.75
N ARG A 238 13.28 11.75 -3.42
CA ARG A 238 13.41 10.30 -3.58
C ARG A 238 14.54 9.80 -2.69
N ILE A 239 14.27 8.82 -1.83
CA ILE A 239 15.26 8.14 -1.01
C ILE A 239 15.03 6.64 -1.14
N GLU A 240 16.06 5.90 -1.49
CA GLU A 240 16.06 4.45 -1.51
C GLU A 240 16.77 3.87 -0.28
N LYS A 241 16.36 2.69 0.14
CA LYS A 241 16.97 2.02 1.30
C LYS A 241 18.46 1.76 1.08
N LYS A 242 18.83 1.35 -0.14
CA LYS A 242 20.22 1.06 -0.49
C LYS A 242 21.17 2.24 -0.31
N ASP A 243 20.65 3.48 -0.40
CA ASP A 243 21.47 4.71 -0.27
C ASP A 243 21.64 5.17 1.17
N CYS A 244 20.83 4.68 2.10
CA CYS A 244 20.78 5.20 3.47
C CYS A 244 20.74 4.15 4.57
N LEU A 245 20.55 2.88 4.24
CA LEU A 245 20.48 1.78 5.21
C LEU A 245 21.37 0.63 4.74
N ASP A 246 22.17 0.12 5.66
CA ASP A 246 22.92 -1.12 5.45
C ASP A 246 22.00 -2.32 5.74
N LEU A 247 21.34 -2.82 4.68
CA LEU A 247 20.42 -3.95 4.75
C LEU A 247 20.93 -5.08 3.86
N PRO A 248 20.73 -6.34 4.27
CA PRO A 248 21.11 -7.49 3.45
C PRO A 248 20.35 -7.54 2.12
N ASP A 249 20.90 -8.25 1.15
CA ASP A 249 20.29 -8.42 -0.19
C ASP A 249 18.92 -9.08 -0.13
N LYS A 250 18.09 -8.78 -1.14
CA LYS A 250 16.84 -9.49 -1.45
C LYS A 250 17.12 -10.56 -2.50
N VAL A 251 16.71 -11.79 -2.22
CA VAL A 251 16.78 -12.92 -3.16
C VAL A 251 15.36 -13.29 -3.58
N PHE A 252 15.14 -13.47 -4.87
CA PHE A 252 13.83 -13.84 -5.43
C PHE A 252 13.91 -15.19 -6.12
N GLU A 253 13.10 -16.12 -5.69
CA GLU A 253 13.04 -17.49 -6.20
C GLU A 253 11.64 -17.82 -6.71
N LYS A 254 11.56 -18.72 -7.67
CA LYS A 254 10.32 -19.29 -8.16
C LYS A 254 10.35 -20.80 -8.00
N VAL A 255 9.34 -21.34 -7.35
CA VAL A 255 9.10 -22.78 -7.26
C VAL A 255 7.98 -23.13 -8.23
N ALA A 256 8.31 -23.89 -9.27
CA ALA A 256 7.34 -24.37 -10.24
C ALA A 256 6.46 -25.47 -9.60
N ILE A 257 5.15 -25.28 -9.68
CA ILE A 257 4.16 -26.24 -9.18
C ILE A 257 3.56 -26.99 -10.36
N GLU A 258 3.65 -28.29 -10.36
CA GLU A 258 2.95 -29.15 -11.32
C GLU A 258 1.50 -29.37 -10.88
N MET A 259 0.56 -29.23 -11.82
CA MET A 259 -0.84 -29.54 -11.57
C MET A 259 -1.08 -31.05 -11.51
N THR A 260 -1.93 -31.50 -10.60
CA THR A 260 -2.48 -32.86 -10.68
C THR A 260 -3.33 -33.00 -11.96
N PRO A 261 -3.55 -34.21 -12.49
CA PRO A 261 -4.38 -34.39 -13.70
C PRO A 261 -5.77 -33.78 -13.56
N GLU A 262 -6.39 -33.94 -12.42
CA GLU A 262 -7.72 -33.36 -12.12
C GLU A 262 -7.66 -31.82 -12.04
N HIS A 263 -6.69 -31.28 -11.35
CA HIS A 263 -6.46 -29.85 -11.26
C HIS A 263 -6.27 -29.22 -12.65
N ALA A 264 -5.46 -29.85 -13.51
CA ALA A 264 -5.22 -29.42 -14.89
C ALA A 264 -6.51 -29.47 -15.73
N ARG A 265 -7.33 -30.50 -15.56
CA ARG A 265 -8.63 -30.65 -16.24
C ARG A 265 -9.59 -29.53 -15.88
N ILE A 266 -9.73 -29.24 -14.57
CA ILE A 266 -10.61 -28.16 -14.08
C ILE A 266 -10.14 -26.78 -14.59
N TYR A 267 -8.83 -26.52 -14.49
CA TYR A 267 -8.24 -25.28 -14.98
C TYR A 267 -8.45 -25.09 -16.48
N LYS A 268 -8.21 -26.14 -17.29
CA LYS A 268 -8.40 -26.12 -18.72
C LYS A 268 -9.86 -25.86 -19.10
N SER A 269 -10.81 -26.58 -18.51
CA SER A 269 -12.24 -26.36 -18.75
C SER A 269 -12.64 -24.89 -18.52
N MET A 270 -12.27 -24.32 -17.36
CA MET A 270 -12.57 -22.91 -17.07
C MET A 270 -11.88 -21.96 -18.05
N LYS A 271 -10.66 -22.25 -18.49
CA LYS A 271 -9.91 -21.44 -19.46
C LYS A 271 -10.59 -21.48 -20.83
N ASP A 272 -10.99 -22.66 -21.30
CA ASP A 272 -11.65 -22.84 -22.60
C ASP A 272 -13.00 -22.14 -22.64
N ASP A 273 -13.79 -22.20 -21.55
CA ASP A 273 -15.03 -21.45 -21.38
C ASP A 273 -14.81 -19.92 -21.42
N CYS A 274 -13.70 -19.44 -20.85
CA CYS A 274 -13.33 -18.03 -20.93
C CYS A 274 -13.00 -17.62 -22.36
N ILE A 275 -12.26 -18.43 -23.11
CA ILE A 275 -11.86 -18.16 -24.51
C ILE A 275 -13.10 -18.18 -25.41
N ALA A 276 -13.92 -19.23 -25.35
CA ALA A 276 -15.14 -19.36 -26.12
C ALA A 276 -16.08 -18.16 -25.93
N MET A 277 -16.21 -17.69 -24.71
CA MET A 277 -17.02 -16.52 -24.40
C MET A 277 -16.43 -15.23 -25.01
N LEU A 278 -15.11 -15.04 -25.01
CA LEU A 278 -14.46 -13.89 -25.62
C LEU A 278 -14.60 -13.90 -27.15
N GLU A 279 -14.53 -15.09 -27.77
CA GLU A 279 -14.61 -15.30 -29.21
C GLU A 279 -16.05 -15.19 -29.74
N SER A 280 -17.07 -15.49 -28.92
CA SER A 280 -18.49 -15.44 -29.34
C SER A 280 -18.98 -14.03 -29.74
N GLY A 281 -18.16 -12.98 -29.55
CA GLY A 281 -18.51 -11.60 -29.88
C GLY A 281 -19.66 -11.03 -29.01
N GLN A 282 -20.20 -11.79 -28.07
CA GLN A 282 -21.15 -11.28 -27.11
C GLN A 282 -20.48 -10.22 -26.24
N LEU A 283 -21.19 -9.17 -25.92
CA LEU A 283 -20.77 -8.09 -25.03
C LEU A 283 -20.49 -8.64 -23.62
N VAL A 284 -19.26 -9.17 -23.44
CA VAL A 284 -18.80 -9.57 -22.12
C VAL A 284 -18.57 -8.30 -21.32
N SER A 285 -19.31 -8.10 -20.23
CA SER A 285 -19.02 -7.00 -19.33
C SER A 285 -17.59 -7.19 -18.74
N THR A 286 -16.87 -6.12 -18.57
CA THR A 286 -15.53 -6.14 -17.95
C THR A 286 -15.56 -6.86 -16.60
N THR A 287 -16.69 -6.77 -15.88
CA THR A 287 -16.92 -7.47 -14.61
C THR A 287 -16.91 -8.99 -14.79
N LEU A 288 -17.55 -9.51 -15.84
CA LEU A 288 -17.62 -10.94 -16.09
C LEU A 288 -16.23 -11.54 -16.45
N ALA A 289 -15.45 -10.81 -17.27
CA ALA A 289 -14.09 -11.21 -17.61
C ALA A 289 -13.17 -11.21 -16.36
N LEU A 290 -13.27 -10.21 -15.50
CA LEU A 290 -12.53 -10.14 -14.24
C LEU A 290 -12.89 -11.29 -13.29
N THR A 291 -14.19 -11.60 -13.15
CA THR A 291 -14.65 -12.71 -12.32
C THR A 291 -14.05 -14.04 -12.78
N ARG A 292 -13.99 -14.29 -14.07
CA ARG A 292 -13.39 -15.53 -14.61
C ARG A 292 -11.88 -15.61 -14.37
N ILE A 293 -11.15 -14.51 -14.53
CA ILE A 293 -9.73 -14.46 -14.18
C ILE A 293 -9.51 -14.77 -12.69
N ILE A 294 -10.38 -14.24 -11.83
CA ILE A 294 -10.34 -14.54 -10.40
C ILE A 294 -10.62 -16.04 -10.15
N LYS A 295 -11.64 -16.63 -10.79
CA LYS A 295 -11.93 -18.06 -10.67
C LYS A 295 -10.76 -18.93 -11.18
N LEU A 296 -10.12 -18.57 -12.30
CA LEU A 296 -8.90 -19.23 -12.76
C LEU A 296 -7.77 -19.18 -11.73
N HIS A 297 -7.57 -18.02 -11.09
CA HIS A 297 -6.55 -17.88 -10.05
C HIS A 297 -6.92 -18.66 -8.77
N GLN A 298 -8.20 -18.70 -8.38
CA GLN A 298 -8.67 -19.52 -7.27
C GLN A 298 -8.39 -20.99 -7.53
N ILE A 299 -8.72 -21.51 -8.72
CA ILE A 299 -8.44 -22.90 -9.12
C ILE A 299 -6.94 -23.20 -8.94
N LEU A 300 -6.04 -22.34 -9.42
CA LEU A 300 -4.59 -22.53 -9.26
C LEU A 300 -4.16 -22.59 -7.79
N THR A 301 -4.90 -21.97 -6.88
CA THR A 301 -4.57 -21.96 -5.46
C THR A 301 -5.27 -23.05 -4.67
N GLY A 302 -6.04 -23.93 -5.33
CA GLY A 302 -6.63 -25.14 -4.76
C GLY A 302 -8.07 -24.99 -4.29
N PHE A 303 -8.83 -24.03 -4.83
CA PHE A 303 -10.26 -23.92 -4.58
C PHE A 303 -10.98 -23.15 -5.67
N VAL A 304 -12.29 -23.20 -5.68
CA VAL A 304 -13.13 -22.31 -6.49
C VAL A 304 -14.39 -21.93 -5.69
N THR A 305 -14.79 -20.67 -5.81
CA THR A 305 -16.06 -20.20 -5.24
C THR A 305 -17.16 -20.33 -6.30
N SER A 306 -18.23 -21.07 -6.00
CA SER A 306 -19.42 -21.19 -6.83
C SER A 306 -20.27 -19.91 -6.81
N ASP A 307 -21.32 -19.87 -7.62
CA ASP A 307 -22.14 -18.65 -7.75
C ASP A 307 -23.06 -18.40 -6.52
N ASP A 308 -23.22 -19.41 -5.65
CA ASP A 308 -23.88 -19.33 -4.33
C ASP A 308 -22.91 -19.02 -3.18
N ASP A 309 -21.71 -18.52 -3.49
CA ASP A 309 -20.64 -18.20 -2.54
C ASP A 309 -20.08 -19.40 -1.76
N THR A 310 -20.33 -20.63 -2.19
CA THR A 310 -19.76 -21.84 -1.57
C THR A 310 -18.35 -22.08 -2.10
N GLU A 311 -17.39 -22.32 -1.19
CA GLU A 311 -16.00 -22.62 -1.53
C GLU A 311 -15.79 -24.12 -1.64
N HIS A 312 -15.32 -24.58 -2.81
CA HIS A 312 -15.03 -25.99 -3.11
C HIS A 312 -13.51 -26.18 -3.21
N ALA A 313 -12.97 -27.07 -2.38
CA ALA A 313 -11.56 -27.43 -2.41
C ALA A 313 -11.21 -28.22 -3.69
N ILE A 314 -10.04 -27.96 -4.22
CA ILE A 314 -9.45 -28.66 -5.37
C ILE A 314 -8.09 -29.19 -4.94
N ASP A 315 -7.85 -30.48 -5.11
CA ASP A 315 -6.57 -31.09 -4.79
C ASP A 315 -5.46 -30.52 -5.67
N ASN A 316 -4.35 -30.10 -5.03
CA ASN A 316 -3.24 -29.46 -5.70
C ASN A 316 -1.91 -29.66 -4.95
N ASN A 317 -0.80 -29.58 -5.68
CA ASN A 317 0.54 -29.81 -5.14
C ASN A 317 1.14 -28.57 -4.42
N ARG A 318 0.43 -27.44 -4.35
CA ARG A 318 0.95 -26.18 -3.81
C ARG A 318 1.18 -26.24 -2.29
N ILE A 319 0.26 -26.91 -1.56
CA ILE A 319 0.43 -27.14 -0.11
C ILE A 319 1.61 -28.07 0.14
N ALA A 320 1.78 -29.14 -0.65
CA ALA A 320 2.91 -30.04 -0.52
C ALA A 320 4.26 -29.34 -0.73
N ALA A 321 4.36 -28.47 -1.73
CA ALA A 321 5.55 -27.65 -1.97
C ALA A 321 5.83 -26.68 -0.80
N LEU A 322 4.78 -26.03 -0.25
CA LEU A 322 4.94 -25.18 0.93
C LEU A 322 5.46 -25.98 2.14
N LEU A 323 4.92 -27.18 2.37
CA LEU A 323 5.34 -28.04 3.48
C LEU A 323 6.81 -28.48 3.35
N GLN A 324 7.30 -28.74 2.13
CA GLN A 324 8.72 -29.02 1.87
C GLN A 324 9.62 -27.83 2.25
N ILE A 325 9.23 -26.61 1.88
CA ILE A 325 9.96 -25.38 2.27
C ILE A 325 9.95 -25.24 3.80
N ALA A 326 8.79 -25.49 4.43
CA ALA A 326 8.61 -25.38 5.88
C ALA A 326 9.42 -26.41 6.70
N GLU A 327 9.88 -27.52 6.09
CA GLU A 327 10.78 -28.50 6.75
C GLU A 327 12.15 -27.92 7.07
N THR A 328 12.67 -27.09 6.17
CA THR A 328 14.04 -26.58 6.24
C THR A 328 14.12 -25.11 6.68
N THR A 329 13.00 -24.38 6.64
CA THR A 329 13.01 -22.93 6.84
C THR A 329 12.01 -22.51 7.90
N ARG A 330 12.55 -22.00 9.03
CA ARG A 330 11.79 -21.41 10.15
C ARG A 330 12.60 -20.29 10.80
N PRO A 331 12.00 -19.20 11.26
CA PRO A 331 10.59 -18.85 11.12
C PRO A 331 10.23 -18.48 9.67
N LEU A 332 9.00 -18.78 9.26
CA LEU A 332 8.51 -18.61 7.89
C LEU A 332 7.26 -17.72 7.85
N VAL A 333 7.28 -16.73 6.95
CA VAL A 333 6.10 -15.90 6.65
C VAL A 333 5.47 -16.40 5.35
N VAL A 334 4.15 -16.62 5.35
CA VAL A 334 3.38 -17.07 4.17
C VAL A 334 2.31 -16.06 3.84
N PHE A 335 2.37 -15.51 2.63
CA PHE A 335 1.37 -14.59 2.10
C PHE A 335 0.42 -15.29 1.13
N CYS A 336 -0.89 -15.08 1.34
CA CYS A 336 -1.96 -15.63 0.52
C CYS A 336 -2.88 -14.51 -0.02
N ALA A 337 -3.33 -14.64 -1.26
CA ALA A 337 -4.34 -13.75 -1.83
C ALA A 337 -5.73 -14.00 -1.21
N TYR A 338 -6.02 -15.23 -0.79
CA TYR A 338 -7.34 -15.66 -0.34
C TYR A 338 -7.31 -16.21 1.09
N LYS A 339 -8.42 -16.01 1.83
CA LYS A 339 -8.59 -16.52 3.20
C LYS A 339 -8.69 -18.05 3.23
N PHE A 340 -9.34 -18.65 2.23
CA PHE A 340 -9.45 -20.09 2.11
C PHE A 340 -8.08 -20.77 2.25
N ASN A 341 -7.09 -20.25 1.55
CA ASN A 341 -5.74 -20.81 1.60
C ASN A 341 -5.12 -20.73 3.00
N ILE A 342 -5.41 -19.68 3.79
CA ILE A 342 -4.91 -19.58 5.17
C ILE A 342 -5.40 -20.75 6.02
N THR A 343 -6.68 -21.10 5.91
CA THR A 343 -7.28 -22.20 6.67
C THR A 343 -6.69 -23.56 6.25
N ALA A 344 -6.61 -23.81 4.95
CA ALA A 344 -6.04 -25.05 4.43
C ALA A 344 -4.56 -25.23 4.78
N ILE A 345 -3.77 -24.16 4.71
CA ILE A 345 -2.35 -24.16 5.08
C ILE A 345 -2.18 -24.37 6.59
N GLU A 346 -2.99 -23.71 7.42
CA GLU A 346 -2.95 -23.88 8.87
C GLU A 346 -3.19 -25.35 9.25
N GLU A 347 -4.20 -25.98 8.67
CA GLU A 347 -4.52 -27.38 8.90
C GLU A 347 -3.38 -28.30 8.48
N ALA A 348 -2.82 -28.09 7.27
CA ALA A 348 -1.71 -28.88 6.77
C ALA A 348 -0.44 -28.74 7.63
N LEU A 349 -0.12 -27.52 8.09
CA LEU A 349 1.01 -27.25 8.97
C LEU A 349 0.82 -27.88 10.37
N LYS A 350 -0.39 -27.81 10.94
CA LYS A 350 -0.71 -28.46 12.23
C LYS A 350 -0.55 -29.97 12.15
N ASN A 351 -1.01 -30.58 11.06
CA ASN A 351 -0.90 -32.01 10.86
C ASN A 351 0.57 -32.46 10.71
N LYS A 352 1.38 -31.71 9.98
CA LYS A 352 2.79 -32.07 9.74
C LYS A 352 3.72 -31.62 10.86
N PHE A 353 3.43 -30.51 11.52
CA PHE A 353 4.24 -29.93 12.60
C PHE A 353 3.41 -29.61 13.84
N PRO A 354 2.91 -30.63 14.56
CA PRO A 354 1.95 -30.46 15.66
C PRO A 354 2.48 -29.64 16.84
N GLN A 355 3.80 -29.55 16.99
CA GLN A 355 4.44 -28.77 18.06
C GLN A 355 4.70 -27.29 17.67
N SER A 356 4.51 -26.94 16.39
CA SER A 356 4.80 -25.60 15.90
C SER A 356 3.67 -24.64 16.19
N LYS A 357 4.02 -23.44 16.66
CA LYS A 357 3.03 -22.37 16.84
C LYS A 357 2.81 -21.61 15.54
N ILE A 358 1.55 -21.48 15.16
CA ILE A 358 1.09 -20.79 13.95
C ILE A 358 0.33 -19.53 14.34
N VAL A 359 0.72 -18.41 13.77
CA VAL A 359 0.03 -17.12 13.90
C VAL A 359 -0.70 -16.80 12.60
N LYS A 360 -1.93 -16.31 12.71
CA LYS A 360 -2.73 -15.81 11.58
C LYS A 360 -2.93 -14.32 11.66
N PHE A 361 -2.89 -13.66 10.52
CA PHE A 361 -3.19 -12.23 10.39
C PHE A 361 -4.07 -11.99 9.15
N THR A 362 -5.37 -12.00 9.36
CA THR A 362 -6.36 -11.81 8.30
C THR A 362 -7.34 -10.68 8.63
N GLY A 363 -8.14 -10.24 7.65
CA GLY A 363 -9.19 -9.24 7.88
C GLY A 363 -10.28 -9.68 8.86
N ALA A 364 -10.43 -11.00 9.13
CA ALA A 364 -11.45 -11.54 10.03
C ALA A 364 -11.01 -11.58 11.50
N ASP A 365 -9.69 -11.54 11.77
CA ASP A 365 -9.18 -11.64 13.14
C ASP A 365 -9.41 -10.33 13.91
N SER A 366 -9.67 -10.43 15.22
CA SER A 366 -9.80 -9.27 16.08
C SER A 366 -8.47 -8.52 16.22
N ASN A 367 -8.52 -7.21 16.47
CA ASN A 367 -7.29 -6.42 16.67
C ASN A 367 -6.43 -6.95 17.82
N LYS A 368 -7.06 -7.49 18.89
CA LYS A 368 -6.34 -8.07 20.02
C LYS A 368 -5.57 -9.32 19.59
N ALA A 369 -6.23 -10.26 18.93
CA ALA A 369 -5.58 -11.50 18.43
C ALA A 369 -4.45 -11.20 17.45
N ARG A 370 -4.62 -10.22 16.54
CA ARG A 370 -3.57 -9.77 15.63
C ARG A 370 -2.35 -9.24 16.36
N ASN A 371 -2.54 -8.35 17.34
CA ASN A 371 -1.45 -7.74 18.08
C ASN A 371 -0.69 -8.76 18.93
N GLU A 372 -1.40 -9.68 19.60
CA GLU A 372 -0.79 -10.77 20.36
C GLU A 372 -0.01 -11.71 19.43
N GLY A 373 -0.57 -12.10 18.29
CA GLY A 373 0.10 -12.96 17.33
C GLY A 373 1.37 -12.32 16.74
N VAL A 374 1.31 -11.03 16.39
CA VAL A 374 2.49 -10.30 15.92
C VAL A 374 3.59 -10.30 16.98
N LYS A 375 3.24 -10.03 18.24
CA LYS A 375 4.19 -10.06 19.36
C LYS A 375 4.80 -11.44 19.54
N ASP A 376 3.99 -12.49 19.53
CA ASP A 376 4.49 -13.86 19.67
C ASP A 376 5.48 -14.24 18.56
N PHE A 377 5.22 -13.78 17.32
CA PHE A 377 6.14 -14.01 16.21
C PHE A 377 7.43 -13.22 16.37
N GLN A 378 7.33 -11.95 16.77
CA GLN A 378 8.51 -11.09 17.03
C GLN A 378 9.38 -11.62 18.18
N ASP A 379 8.75 -12.17 19.22
CA ASP A 379 9.43 -12.77 20.38
C ASP A 379 10.04 -14.17 20.08
N GLY A 380 9.93 -14.66 18.84
CA GLY A 380 10.42 -15.99 18.44
C GLY A 380 9.62 -17.15 18.99
N LYS A 381 8.39 -16.92 19.45
CA LYS A 381 7.50 -17.95 20.02
C LYS A 381 6.63 -18.66 18.97
N ALA A 382 6.67 -18.21 17.72
CA ALA A 382 5.89 -18.79 16.63
C ALA A 382 6.78 -19.09 15.43
N ASP A 383 6.59 -20.26 14.82
CA ASP A 383 7.36 -20.75 13.67
C ASP A 383 6.79 -20.26 12.35
N PHE A 384 5.45 -20.07 12.28
CA PHE A 384 4.76 -19.73 11.06
C PHE A 384 3.86 -18.51 11.24
N PHE A 385 3.94 -17.58 10.29
CA PHE A 385 3.08 -16.40 10.21
C PHE A 385 2.29 -16.41 8.90
N LEU A 386 1.00 -16.73 8.97
CA LEU A 386 0.12 -16.81 7.80
C LEU A 386 -0.65 -15.52 7.63
N ALA A 387 -0.56 -14.89 6.47
CA ALA A 387 -1.09 -13.56 6.25
C ALA A 387 -1.80 -13.38 4.91
N THR A 388 -2.82 -12.53 4.91
CA THR A 388 -3.38 -11.93 3.69
C THR A 388 -2.84 -10.51 3.50
N SER A 389 -3.30 -9.81 2.46
CA SER A 389 -2.97 -8.39 2.20
C SER A 389 -3.20 -7.46 3.40
N ALA A 390 -4.00 -7.87 4.39
CA ALA A 390 -4.20 -7.13 5.63
C ALA A 390 -2.89 -6.90 6.42
N ALA A 391 -1.93 -7.82 6.32
CA ALA A 391 -0.62 -7.74 6.97
C ALA A 391 0.42 -6.94 6.18
N ALA A 392 0.11 -6.49 4.98
CA ALA A 392 1.06 -5.71 4.17
C ALA A 392 1.37 -4.33 4.77
N LYS A 393 0.55 -3.82 5.70
CA LYS A 393 0.71 -2.49 6.29
C LYS A 393 0.95 -2.54 7.80
N GLY A 394 1.90 -1.73 8.28
CA GLY A 394 2.06 -1.41 9.71
C GLY A 394 2.71 -2.48 10.61
N LEU A 395 3.19 -3.61 10.08
CA LEU A 395 3.79 -4.68 10.87
C LEU A 395 5.31 -4.74 10.75
N THR A 396 5.95 -5.38 11.71
CA THR A 396 7.37 -5.71 11.70
C THR A 396 7.52 -7.23 11.87
N LEU A 397 8.11 -7.90 10.88
CA LEU A 397 8.30 -9.35 10.87
C LEU A 397 9.76 -9.74 10.57
N HIS A 398 10.72 -8.88 10.88
CA HIS A 398 12.16 -9.06 10.59
C HIS A 398 12.81 -10.22 11.36
N HIS A 399 12.09 -10.85 12.29
CA HIS A 399 12.53 -12.12 12.90
C HIS A 399 12.62 -13.24 11.84
N ALA A 400 11.76 -13.23 10.82
CA ALA A 400 11.91 -14.10 9.66
C ALA A 400 12.78 -13.44 8.59
N HIS A 401 13.50 -14.27 7.84
CA HIS A 401 14.27 -13.87 6.65
C HIS A 401 13.76 -14.54 5.38
N THR A 402 12.76 -15.41 5.48
CA THR A 402 12.12 -16.05 4.32
C THR A 402 10.62 -15.79 4.30
N MET A 403 10.13 -15.42 3.12
CA MET A 403 8.71 -15.20 2.85
C MET A 403 8.27 -15.98 1.62
N VAL A 404 7.23 -16.79 1.76
CA VAL A 404 6.61 -17.53 0.66
C VAL A 404 5.34 -16.81 0.23
N TYR A 405 5.23 -16.50 -1.05
CA TYR A 405 3.98 -16.11 -1.69
C TYR A 405 3.29 -17.36 -2.20
N PHE A 406 2.38 -17.87 -1.38
CA PHE A 406 1.53 -18.99 -1.77
C PHE A 406 0.67 -18.62 -2.97
N SER A 407 0.20 -17.37 -3.00
CA SER A 407 -0.47 -16.76 -4.15
C SER A 407 -0.26 -15.25 -4.15
N ASN A 408 -0.10 -14.67 -5.34
CA ASN A 408 0.06 -13.24 -5.54
C ASN A 408 -1.26 -12.58 -5.97
N ASN A 409 -1.46 -11.32 -5.62
CA ASN A 409 -2.49 -10.48 -6.22
C ASN A 409 -1.87 -9.51 -7.23
N TYR A 410 -2.71 -8.77 -7.97
CA TYR A 410 -2.27 -7.80 -8.99
C TYR A 410 -1.75 -6.47 -8.43
N SER A 411 -1.64 -6.33 -7.09
CA SER A 411 -1.24 -5.07 -6.45
C SER A 411 0.27 -5.02 -6.21
N LEU A 412 0.98 -4.20 -7.00
CA LEU A 412 2.40 -3.92 -6.77
C LEU A 412 2.61 -3.31 -5.38
N GLU A 413 1.76 -2.38 -4.95
CA GLU A 413 1.82 -1.78 -3.62
C GLU A 413 1.81 -2.85 -2.52
N THR A 414 0.83 -3.78 -2.56
CA THR A 414 0.75 -4.86 -1.59
C THR A 414 1.99 -5.76 -1.62
N ARG A 415 2.50 -6.06 -2.82
CA ARG A 415 3.71 -6.87 -2.98
C ARG A 415 4.93 -6.22 -2.34
N LEU A 416 5.21 -4.96 -2.65
CA LEU A 416 6.36 -4.23 -2.12
C LEU A 416 6.22 -3.99 -0.61
N GLN A 417 5.04 -3.59 -0.15
CA GLN A 417 4.78 -3.38 1.27
C GLN A 417 4.94 -4.68 2.09
N SER A 418 4.52 -5.83 1.56
CA SER A 418 4.70 -7.11 2.24
C SER A 418 6.16 -7.52 2.31
N GLN A 419 6.95 -7.31 1.24
CA GLN A 419 8.39 -7.56 1.27
C GLN A 419 9.09 -6.77 2.38
N ASP A 420 8.69 -5.53 2.56
CA ASP A 420 9.27 -4.64 3.56
C ASP A 420 8.86 -4.98 5.01
N ARG A 421 8.06 -6.02 5.22
CA ARG A 421 7.78 -6.54 6.58
C ARG A 421 8.95 -7.32 7.15
N ILE A 422 9.70 -8.03 6.32
CA ILE A 422 10.91 -8.78 6.73
C ILE A 422 12.19 -8.03 6.40
N HIS A 423 12.24 -7.24 5.31
CA HIS A 423 13.41 -6.47 4.88
C HIS A 423 13.36 -5.03 5.41
N ARG A 424 13.80 -4.85 6.65
CA ARG A 424 13.83 -3.56 7.35
C ARG A 424 14.91 -3.50 8.42
N ILE A 425 15.12 -2.33 9.01
CA ILE A 425 16.10 -2.12 10.11
C ILE A 425 15.94 -3.22 11.16
N GLY A 426 17.05 -3.85 11.51
CA GLY A 426 17.14 -4.99 12.42
C GLY A 426 17.22 -6.35 11.72
N GLN A 427 17.10 -6.42 10.40
CA GLN A 427 17.34 -7.63 9.62
C GLN A 427 18.85 -7.78 9.32
N ASN A 428 19.42 -8.92 9.72
CA ASN A 428 20.84 -9.23 9.52
C ASN A 428 21.09 -10.35 8.50
N ASN A 429 20.02 -11.01 8.04
CA ASN A 429 20.09 -12.12 7.09
C ASN A 429 19.56 -11.70 5.73
N LYS A 430 20.08 -12.31 4.66
CA LYS A 430 19.52 -12.15 3.31
C LYS A 430 18.04 -12.54 3.30
N CYS A 431 17.20 -11.68 2.74
CA CYS A 431 15.77 -11.92 2.68
C CYS A 431 15.40 -12.69 1.42
N THR A 432 14.91 -13.91 1.56
CA THR A 432 14.47 -14.76 0.46
C THR A 432 12.95 -14.66 0.28
N TYR A 433 12.53 -14.38 -0.96
CA TYR A 433 11.13 -14.32 -1.37
C TYR A 433 10.86 -15.42 -2.39
N ILE A 434 10.03 -16.39 -2.02
CA ILE A 434 9.72 -17.56 -2.83
C ILE A 434 8.32 -17.42 -3.39
N ASP A 435 8.19 -17.40 -4.72
CA ASP A 435 6.89 -17.43 -5.40
C ASP A 435 6.54 -18.86 -5.81
N LEU A 436 5.41 -19.40 -5.32
CA LEU A 436 4.86 -20.64 -5.81
C LEU A 436 4.05 -20.36 -7.08
N VAL A 437 4.41 -20.98 -8.20
CA VAL A 437 3.89 -20.64 -9.53
C VAL A 437 3.55 -21.87 -10.33
N VAL A 438 2.37 -21.93 -10.89
CA VAL A 438 2.07 -22.89 -11.96
C VAL A 438 2.48 -22.27 -13.30
N PRO A 439 3.48 -22.80 -14.01
CA PRO A 439 3.99 -22.23 -15.25
C PRO A 439 2.94 -22.11 -16.35
N ASN A 440 3.05 -21.08 -17.20
CA ASN A 440 2.16 -20.83 -18.36
C ASN A 440 0.68 -20.61 -18.00
N THR A 441 0.41 -20.09 -16.80
CA THR A 441 -0.94 -19.82 -16.29
C THR A 441 -1.13 -18.36 -15.88
N VAL A 442 -2.27 -18.08 -15.22
CA VAL A 442 -2.55 -16.76 -14.63
C VAL A 442 -1.50 -16.34 -13.60
N ASP A 443 -0.84 -17.28 -12.92
CA ASP A 443 0.26 -16.98 -11.98
C ASP A 443 1.41 -16.23 -12.67
N ASP A 444 1.89 -16.76 -13.83
CA ASP A 444 2.92 -16.07 -14.62
C ASP A 444 2.46 -14.71 -15.12
N ALA A 445 1.20 -14.60 -15.53
CA ALA A 445 0.63 -13.33 -15.98
C ALA A 445 0.63 -12.29 -14.86
N ILE A 446 0.32 -12.70 -13.61
CA ILE A 446 0.37 -11.82 -12.44
C ILE A 446 1.80 -11.34 -12.19
N LEU A 447 2.78 -12.25 -12.14
CA LEU A 447 4.17 -11.90 -11.89
C LEU A 447 4.75 -10.99 -12.98
N LYS A 448 4.48 -11.27 -14.27
CA LYS A 448 4.88 -10.40 -15.38
C LYS A 448 4.28 -8.99 -15.24
N ARG A 449 3.01 -8.89 -14.83
CA ARG A 449 2.36 -7.59 -14.60
C ARG A 449 2.93 -6.84 -13.40
N LEU A 450 3.27 -7.53 -12.32
CA LEU A 450 3.90 -6.91 -11.16
C LEU A 450 5.28 -6.36 -11.54
N LYS A 451 6.09 -7.14 -12.28
CA LYS A 451 7.40 -6.71 -12.77
C LYS A 451 7.30 -5.48 -13.67
N LEU A 452 6.42 -5.50 -14.68
CA LEU A 452 6.20 -4.36 -15.58
C LEU A 452 5.79 -3.09 -14.83
N LYS A 453 4.91 -3.20 -13.84
CA LYS A 453 4.51 -2.04 -13.00
C LYS A 453 5.68 -1.50 -12.19
N GLN A 454 6.55 -2.36 -11.69
CA GLN A 454 7.75 -1.97 -10.96
C GLN A 454 8.73 -1.23 -11.88
N GLU A 455 8.98 -1.75 -13.07
CA GLU A 455 9.84 -1.11 -14.08
C GLU A 455 9.31 0.28 -14.47
N LEU A 456 8.01 0.42 -14.74
CA LEU A 456 7.39 1.72 -15.03
C LEU A 456 7.51 2.72 -13.87
N SER A 457 7.42 2.24 -12.63
CA SER A 457 7.62 3.08 -11.45
C SER A 457 9.06 3.55 -11.36
N SER A 458 10.04 2.66 -11.57
CA SER A 458 11.46 2.98 -11.56
C SER A 458 11.82 3.99 -12.64
N MET A 459 11.38 3.79 -13.89
CA MET A 459 11.68 4.70 -15.00
C MET A 459 11.33 6.18 -14.72
N VAL A 460 10.29 6.44 -13.93
CA VAL A 460 9.89 7.82 -13.58
C VAL A 460 10.61 8.34 -12.33
N LEU A 461 10.97 7.45 -11.40
CA LEU A 461 11.46 7.84 -10.07
C LEU A 461 12.99 7.77 -9.94
N ASP A 462 13.64 6.87 -10.68
CA ASP A 462 15.10 6.68 -10.57
C ASP A 462 15.86 7.80 -11.27
N ASP A 463 15.30 8.37 -12.36
CA ASP A 463 15.85 9.58 -13.00
C ASP A 463 15.91 10.77 -12.02
N LEU A 464 15.05 10.82 -10.99
CA LEU A 464 15.11 11.84 -9.93
C LEU A 464 16.39 11.75 -9.08
N ILE A 465 16.98 10.56 -8.95
CA ILE A 465 18.20 10.34 -8.16
C ILE A 465 19.43 10.82 -8.93
N GLU A 466 19.50 10.58 -10.24
CA GLU A 466 20.64 10.99 -11.07
C GLU A 466 20.79 12.51 -11.18
N ILE A 467 19.69 13.23 -11.12
CA ILE A 467 19.68 14.71 -11.19
C ILE A 467 20.14 15.33 -9.85
N ILE A 468 20.01 14.62 -8.73
CA ILE A 468 20.36 15.11 -7.39
C ILE A 468 21.82 14.78 -7.02
N LYS A 469 22.45 13.80 -7.66
CA LYS A 469 23.88 13.47 -7.54
C LYS A 469 24.74 14.35 -8.42
#